data_fe1bd963644f00f414a4427aaf567b5b
#
_entry.id   fe1bd963644f00f414a4427aaf567b5b
#
_cell.length_a   1.000
_cell.length_b   1.000
_cell.length_c   1.000
_cell.angle_alpha   90.00
_cell.angle_beta   90.00
_cell.angle_gamma   90.00
#
_symmetry.space_group_name_H-M   'P 1'
#
loop_
_entity.id
_entity.type
_entity.pdbx_description
1 polymer ?
#
loop_
_entity_poly.entity_id
_entity_poly.type
_entity_poly.pdbx_seq_one_letter_code
_entity_poly.pdbx_strand_id
1 'polypeptide(L)'
;MATDWSALLEQSEGLRGSHDEPQDRRLRAAIKEELDRPLSETDVQWLTAALADQDRKYFVAFALRQGPNTAAVPLLEPLLRAAVYETNPSNNRVFVEPCVRGAGWQKTTQDLLGFLASGTDFEKAGAVNALYWSVGYSSPRARGYLLEDAVPDPAESEGETPGETIRRLHAKMLEEFVRNPDLHVRRSISTRLHKPDDYPPHLRTLAEEARRIALEHSDEFIRGRAEMTYLPRPDTKVLFSALPHRETRGDDEPEGEPDHP
;
A
#
# COMPACT_ATOMS: atom_id res chain seq x y z
N MET A 1 -21.97 27.38 -1.18
CA MET A 1 -22.96 26.42 -1.74
C MET A 1 -22.30 25.05 -1.65
N ALA A 2 -23.07 23.98 -1.35
CA ALA A 2 -22.57 22.63 -1.40
C ALA A 2 -22.35 22.19 -2.85
N THR A 3 -21.34 21.36 -3.07
CA THR A 3 -21.01 20.80 -4.39
C THR A 3 -22.01 19.75 -4.81
N ASP A 4 -22.40 19.72 -6.08
CA ASP A 4 -23.17 18.62 -6.63
C ASP A 4 -22.24 17.45 -7.03
N TRP A 5 -21.80 16.71 -6.01
CA TRP A 5 -20.93 15.54 -6.19
C TRP A 5 -21.60 14.42 -7.00
N SER A 6 -22.95 14.34 -6.96
CA SER A 6 -23.68 13.33 -7.71
C SER A 6 -23.60 13.57 -9.21
N ALA A 7 -23.73 14.83 -9.64
CA ALA A 7 -23.56 15.19 -11.05
C ALA A 7 -22.13 14.97 -11.56
N LEU A 8 -21.12 15.24 -10.73
CA LEU A 8 -19.72 14.96 -11.07
C LEU A 8 -19.43 13.46 -11.15
N LEU A 9 -20.03 12.64 -10.27
CA LEU A 9 -19.95 11.18 -10.33
C LEU A 9 -20.57 10.65 -11.63
N GLU A 10 -21.77 11.06 -11.99
CA GLU A 10 -22.46 10.65 -13.23
C GLU A 10 -21.63 10.99 -14.47
N GLN A 11 -21.03 12.18 -14.51
CA GLN A 11 -20.12 12.56 -15.59
C GLN A 11 -18.88 11.64 -15.64
N SER A 12 -18.32 11.29 -14.49
CA SER A 12 -17.17 10.37 -14.40
C SER A 12 -17.54 8.97 -14.91
N GLU A 13 -18.73 8.49 -14.58
CA GLU A 13 -19.22 7.18 -15.04
C GLU A 13 -19.46 7.17 -16.55
N GLY A 14 -20.02 8.23 -17.10
CA GLY A 14 -20.22 8.39 -18.55
C GLY A 14 -18.91 8.41 -19.34
N LEU A 15 -17.78 8.74 -18.70
CA LEU A 15 -16.44 8.74 -19.32
C LEU A 15 -15.68 7.42 -19.16
N ARG A 16 -16.17 6.47 -18.37
CA ARG A 16 -15.50 5.17 -18.19
C ARG A 16 -15.41 4.41 -19.53
N GLY A 17 -14.17 4.14 -19.95
CA GLY A 17 -13.90 3.47 -21.23
C GLY A 17 -14.02 4.38 -22.47
N SER A 18 -14.33 5.66 -22.30
CA SER A 18 -14.29 6.68 -23.34
C SER A 18 -12.87 7.21 -23.53
N HIS A 19 -12.49 7.48 -24.77
CA HIS A 19 -11.23 8.19 -25.11
C HIS A 19 -11.48 9.70 -25.31
N ASP A 20 -12.55 10.27 -24.73
CA ASP A 20 -12.87 11.70 -24.83
C ASP A 20 -11.98 12.53 -23.87
N GLU A 21 -10.72 12.74 -24.27
CA GLU A 21 -9.76 13.55 -23.49
C GLU A 21 -10.26 14.97 -23.18
N PRO A 22 -10.97 15.69 -24.07
CA PRO A 22 -11.53 17.00 -23.74
C PRO A 22 -12.55 16.97 -22.61
N GLN A 23 -13.43 15.98 -22.56
CA GLN A 23 -14.43 15.83 -21.48
C GLN A 23 -13.76 15.42 -20.16
N ASP A 24 -12.81 14.48 -20.20
CA ASP A 24 -12.03 14.08 -18.99
C ASP A 24 -11.29 15.28 -18.38
N ARG A 25 -10.66 16.12 -19.21
CA ARG A 25 -10.00 17.35 -18.74
C ARG A 25 -10.97 18.34 -18.10
N ARG A 26 -12.17 18.51 -18.66
CA ARG A 26 -13.21 19.38 -18.10
C ARG A 26 -13.70 18.86 -16.75
N LEU A 27 -13.96 17.56 -16.64
CA LEU A 27 -14.35 16.93 -15.38
C LEU A 27 -13.28 17.13 -14.29
N ARG A 28 -12.01 16.87 -14.61
CA ARG A 28 -10.89 17.08 -13.67
C ARG A 28 -10.80 18.53 -13.22
N ALA A 29 -10.98 19.48 -14.14
CA ALA A 29 -10.95 20.90 -13.82
C ALA A 29 -12.12 21.30 -12.91
N ALA A 30 -13.33 20.80 -13.16
CA ALA A 30 -14.49 21.05 -12.32
C ALA A 30 -14.31 20.46 -10.91
N ILE A 31 -13.84 19.21 -10.80
CA ILE A 31 -13.54 18.57 -9.52
C ILE A 31 -12.47 19.39 -8.76
N LYS A 32 -11.40 19.81 -9.45
CA LYS A 32 -10.35 20.62 -8.84
C LYS A 32 -10.89 21.92 -8.29
N GLU A 33 -11.70 22.64 -9.05
CA GLU A 33 -12.33 23.91 -8.62
C GLU A 33 -13.15 23.72 -7.34
N GLU A 34 -13.92 22.61 -7.26
CA GLU A 34 -14.69 22.28 -6.08
C GLU A 34 -13.81 21.99 -4.86
N LEU A 35 -12.69 21.28 -5.05
CA LEU A 35 -11.76 20.90 -4.00
C LEU A 35 -10.75 22.02 -3.61
N ASP A 36 -10.55 23.03 -4.44
CA ASP A 36 -9.74 24.21 -4.10
C ASP A 36 -10.45 25.07 -3.02
N ARG A 37 -11.73 24.84 -2.77
CA ARG A 37 -12.49 25.42 -1.67
C ARG A 37 -12.45 24.51 -0.44
N PRO A 38 -12.55 25.05 0.79
CA PRO A 38 -12.77 24.23 1.96
C PRO A 38 -14.08 23.42 1.81
N LEU A 39 -14.01 22.11 2.07
CA LEU A 39 -15.19 21.23 2.03
C LEU A 39 -16.19 21.67 3.10
N SER A 40 -17.44 21.85 2.70
CA SER A 40 -18.54 22.07 3.66
C SER A 40 -18.86 20.78 4.41
N GLU A 41 -19.62 20.87 5.50
CA GLU A 41 -20.08 19.71 6.23
C GLU A 41 -20.91 18.76 5.35
N THR A 42 -21.73 19.30 4.45
CA THR A 42 -22.52 18.53 3.48
C THR A 42 -21.60 17.78 2.48
N ASP A 43 -20.51 18.43 2.02
CA ASP A 43 -19.54 17.80 1.14
C ASP A 43 -18.85 16.62 1.85
N VAL A 44 -18.40 16.82 3.09
CA VAL A 44 -17.76 15.77 3.91
C VAL A 44 -18.72 14.61 4.14
N GLN A 45 -19.99 14.88 4.45
CA GLN A 45 -21.00 13.84 4.64
C GLN A 45 -21.23 13.03 3.37
N TRP A 46 -21.37 13.69 2.21
CA TRP A 46 -21.56 13.00 0.94
C TRP A 46 -20.35 12.14 0.56
N LEU A 47 -19.14 12.72 0.65
CA LEU A 47 -17.89 12.01 0.32
C LEU A 47 -17.65 10.84 1.27
N THR A 48 -17.98 10.97 2.56
CA THR A 48 -17.89 9.89 3.54
C THR A 48 -18.85 8.76 3.21
N ALA A 49 -20.11 9.07 2.87
CA ALA A 49 -21.09 8.06 2.44
C ALA A 49 -20.64 7.35 1.15
N ALA A 50 -20.10 8.10 0.20
CA ALA A 50 -19.57 7.54 -1.04
C ALA A 50 -18.34 6.65 -0.82
N LEU A 51 -17.48 6.94 0.16
CA LEU A 51 -16.34 6.07 0.53
C LEU A 51 -16.78 4.73 1.13
N ALA A 52 -17.97 4.67 1.75
CA ALA A 52 -18.54 3.44 2.27
C ALA A 52 -19.22 2.58 1.18
N ASP A 53 -19.46 3.13 0.00
CA ASP A 53 -20.10 2.48 -1.13
C ASP A 53 -19.05 1.87 -2.08
N GLN A 54 -19.20 0.60 -2.46
CA GLN A 54 -18.20 -0.14 -3.25
C GLN A 54 -18.05 0.43 -4.67
N ASP A 55 -19.10 1.00 -5.25
CA ASP A 55 -19.06 1.53 -6.62
C ASP A 55 -18.54 2.98 -6.65
N ARG A 56 -18.85 3.76 -5.61
CA ARG A 56 -18.56 5.21 -5.53
C ARG A 56 -17.21 5.54 -4.90
N LYS A 57 -16.66 4.68 -4.03
CA LYS A 57 -15.41 4.95 -3.29
C LYS A 57 -14.25 5.33 -4.19
N TYR A 58 -14.15 4.74 -5.38
CA TYR A 58 -13.09 5.03 -6.34
C TYR A 58 -13.22 6.41 -6.98
N PHE A 59 -14.46 6.89 -7.16
CA PHE A 59 -14.67 8.27 -7.59
C PHE A 59 -14.13 9.27 -6.57
N VAL A 60 -14.38 9.06 -5.27
CA VAL A 60 -13.84 9.92 -4.23
C VAL A 60 -12.31 9.92 -4.24
N ALA A 61 -11.69 8.74 -4.33
CA ALA A 61 -10.24 8.62 -4.43
C ALA A 61 -9.69 9.33 -5.68
N PHE A 62 -10.36 9.21 -6.82
CA PHE A 62 -10.04 9.92 -8.05
C PHE A 62 -10.17 11.44 -7.88
N ALA A 63 -11.27 11.91 -7.29
CA ALA A 63 -11.52 13.33 -7.07
C ALA A 63 -10.44 13.96 -6.18
N LEU A 64 -10.11 13.35 -5.05
CA LEU A 64 -9.09 13.86 -4.12
C LEU A 64 -7.69 13.95 -4.74
N ARG A 65 -7.41 13.22 -5.81
CA ARG A 65 -6.15 13.35 -6.57
C ARG A 65 -6.10 14.61 -7.44
N GLN A 66 -7.23 15.24 -7.73
CA GLN A 66 -7.30 16.46 -8.52
C GLN A 66 -7.14 17.71 -7.65
N GLY A 67 -7.48 17.64 -6.35
CA GLY A 67 -7.47 18.77 -5.42
C GLY A 67 -6.17 18.91 -4.62
N PRO A 68 -6.12 19.90 -3.72
CA PRO A 68 -5.01 20.09 -2.81
C PRO A 68 -4.95 18.96 -1.78
N ASN A 69 -3.75 18.69 -1.26
CA ASN A 69 -3.55 17.63 -0.27
C ASN A 69 -4.42 17.80 0.98
N THR A 70 -4.72 19.03 1.37
CA THR A 70 -5.55 19.37 2.53
C THR A 70 -7.01 18.92 2.39
N ALA A 71 -7.52 18.72 1.16
CA ALA A 71 -8.89 18.25 0.93
C ALA A 71 -9.14 16.85 1.51
N ALA A 72 -8.11 16.02 1.66
CA ALA A 72 -8.23 14.69 2.25
C ALA A 72 -8.29 14.69 3.79
N VAL A 73 -7.85 15.76 4.46
CA VAL A 73 -7.73 15.80 5.93
C VAL A 73 -9.06 15.53 6.66
N PRO A 74 -10.19 16.16 6.29
CA PRO A 74 -11.48 15.87 6.94
C PRO A 74 -12.03 14.47 6.63
N LEU A 75 -11.46 13.77 5.65
CA LEU A 75 -11.87 12.44 5.19
C LEU A 75 -10.88 11.35 5.62
N LEU A 76 -9.92 11.64 6.49
CA LEU A 76 -8.83 10.72 6.84
C LEU A 76 -9.35 9.36 7.32
N GLU A 77 -10.23 9.35 8.32
CA GLU A 77 -10.81 8.10 8.86
C GLU A 77 -11.65 7.34 7.82
N PRO A 78 -12.60 7.96 7.09
CA PRO A 78 -13.32 7.29 6.01
C PRO A 78 -12.42 6.70 4.91
N LEU A 79 -11.37 7.40 4.51
CA LEU A 79 -10.40 6.91 3.52
C LEU A 79 -9.63 5.70 4.04
N LEU A 80 -9.15 5.74 5.29
CA LEU A 80 -8.45 4.61 5.90
C LEU A 80 -9.37 3.40 6.06
N ARG A 81 -10.63 3.63 6.43
CA ARG A 81 -11.63 2.57 6.47
C ARG A 81 -11.87 1.97 5.08
N ALA A 82 -12.01 2.80 4.04
CA ALA A 82 -12.13 2.32 2.65
C ALA A 82 -10.90 1.50 2.22
N ALA A 83 -9.68 1.91 2.63
CA ALA A 83 -8.45 1.15 2.39
C ALA A 83 -8.46 -0.21 3.11
N VAL A 84 -8.84 -0.24 4.37
CA VAL A 84 -8.88 -1.46 5.20
C VAL A 84 -9.90 -2.47 4.68
N TYR A 85 -11.04 -2.00 4.19
CA TYR A 85 -12.09 -2.85 3.62
C TYR A 85 -11.92 -3.13 2.13
N GLU A 86 -10.84 -2.64 1.50
CA GLU A 86 -10.53 -2.97 0.10
C GLU A 86 -9.97 -4.39 -0.02
N THR A 87 -10.67 -5.22 -0.79
CA THR A 87 -10.32 -6.64 -0.95
C THR A 87 -9.14 -6.87 -1.89
N ASN A 88 -8.89 -5.93 -2.83
CA ASN A 88 -7.72 -5.99 -3.69
C ASN A 88 -6.57 -5.16 -3.09
N PRO A 89 -5.51 -5.81 -2.57
CA PRO A 89 -4.40 -5.11 -1.91
C PRO A 89 -3.71 -4.05 -2.78
N SER A 90 -3.75 -4.19 -4.11
CA SER A 90 -3.17 -3.21 -5.03
C SER A 90 -3.99 -1.91 -5.07
N ASN A 91 -5.29 -2.00 -4.78
CA ASN A 91 -6.18 -0.85 -4.80
C ASN A 91 -6.17 -0.06 -3.48
N ASN A 92 -5.67 -0.62 -2.36
CA ASN A 92 -5.54 0.13 -1.11
C ASN A 92 -4.79 1.45 -1.31
N ARG A 93 -3.82 1.47 -2.23
CA ARG A 93 -3.02 2.63 -2.56
C ARG A 93 -3.86 3.88 -2.84
N VAL A 94 -4.94 3.74 -3.61
CA VAL A 94 -5.72 4.90 -4.05
C VAL A 94 -6.39 5.64 -2.89
N PHE A 95 -6.65 4.93 -1.78
CA PHE A 95 -7.22 5.48 -0.55
C PHE A 95 -6.14 5.96 0.45
N VAL A 96 -5.01 5.23 0.54
CA VAL A 96 -3.91 5.57 1.45
C VAL A 96 -3.12 6.80 0.97
N GLU A 97 -2.90 6.92 -0.35
CA GLU A 97 -2.12 8.02 -0.91
C GLU A 97 -2.66 9.42 -0.56
N PRO A 98 -3.97 9.71 -0.65
CA PRO A 98 -4.52 10.98 -0.19
C PRO A 98 -4.30 11.24 1.31
N CYS A 99 -4.39 10.20 2.15
CA CYS A 99 -4.14 10.30 3.58
C CYS A 99 -2.68 10.71 3.86
N VAL A 100 -1.73 10.04 3.21
CA VAL A 100 -0.29 10.34 3.35
C VAL A 100 0.03 11.76 2.88
N ARG A 101 -0.56 12.20 1.77
CA ARG A 101 -0.35 13.56 1.26
C ARG A 101 -0.99 14.64 2.14
N GLY A 102 -2.15 14.36 2.74
CA GLY A 102 -2.90 15.32 3.55
C GLY A 102 -2.45 15.39 5.00
N ALA A 103 -2.30 14.25 5.66
CA ALA A 103 -2.00 14.14 7.10
C ALA A 103 -0.57 13.69 7.40
N GLY A 104 0.21 13.34 6.38
CA GLY A 104 1.54 12.77 6.54
C GLY A 104 1.53 11.27 6.79
N TRP A 105 2.67 10.63 6.46
CA TRP A 105 2.78 9.17 6.55
C TRP A 105 2.75 8.64 7.99
N GLN A 106 3.33 9.36 8.95
CA GLN A 106 3.37 8.96 10.36
C GLN A 106 1.95 8.88 10.94
N LYS A 107 1.16 9.94 10.78
CA LYS A 107 -0.23 9.97 11.24
C LYS A 107 -1.06 8.88 10.58
N THR A 108 -0.92 8.73 9.26
CA THR A 108 -1.59 7.68 8.49
C THR A 108 -1.22 6.28 9.00
N THR A 109 0.07 6.04 9.27
CA THR A 109 0.57 4.77 9.81
C THR A 109 0.03 4.52 11.23
N GLN A 110 0.03 5.54 12.09
CA GLN A 110 -0.50 5.44 13.46
C GLN A 110 -1.98 5.06 13.47
N ASP A 111 -2.79 5.68 12.60
CA ASP A 111 -4.22 5.38 12.52
C ASP A 111 -4.46 3.95 12.00
N LEU A 112 -3.70 3.50 10.98
CA LEU A 112 -3.76 2.12 10.50
C LEU A 112 -3.29 1.10 11.55
N LEU A 113 -2.32 1.45 12.40
CA LEU A 113 -1.91 0.64 13.55
C LEU A 113 -3.05 0.49 14.56
N GLY A 114 -3.95 1.46 14.68
CA GLY A 114 -5.18 1.34 15.48
C GLY A 114 -6.05 0.17 15.02
N PHE A 115 -6.28 0.04 13.71
CA PHE A 115 -7.03 -1.11 13.14
C PHE A 115 -6.29 -2.44 13.37
N LEU A 116 -4.97 -2.47 13.22
CA LEU A 116 -4.18 -3.67 13.49
C LEU A 116 -4.22 -4.07 14.97
N ALA A 117 -4.29 -3.12 15.89
CA ALA A 117 -4.26 -3.38 17.32
C ALA A 117 -5.61 -3.86 17.87
N SER A 118 -6.72 -3.27 17.43
CA SER A 118 -8.05 -3.44 18.05
C SER A 118 -9.16 -3.82 17.07
N GLY A 119 -8.87 -3.90 15.78
CA GLY A 119 -9.87 -4.29 14.77
C GLY A 119 -10.21 -5.78 14.81
N THR A 120 -11.26 -6.13 14.05
CA THR A 120 -11.57 -7.53 13.71
C THR A 120 -10.44 -8.15 12.89
N ASP A 121 -10.40 -9.47 12.74
CA ASP A 121 -9.36 -10.12 11.93
C ASP A 121 -9.38 -9.67 10.47
N PHE A 122 -10.56 -9.38 9.93
CA PHE A 122 -10.69 -8.78 8.60
C PHE A 122 -10.03 -7.40 8.53
N GLU A 123 -10.32 -6.54 9.50
CA GLU A 123 -9.73 -5.19 9.59
C GLU A 123 -8.22 -5.24 9.81
N LYS A 124 -7.73 -6.17 10.64
CA LYS A 124 -6.29 -6.39 10.85
C LYS A 124 -5.58 -6.77 9.55
N ALA A 125 -6.12 -7.73 8.82
CA ALA A 125 -5.56 -8.16 7.53
C ALA A 125 -5.54 -7.01 6.51
N GLY A 126 -6.63 -6.25 6.40
CA GLY A 126 -6.74 -5.08 5.55
C GLY A 126 -5.79 -3.95 5.95
N ALA A 127 -5.64 -3.69 7.26
CA ALA A 127 -4.70 -2.70 7.77
C ALA A 127 -3.24 -3.05 7.41
N VAL A 128 -2.83 -4.31 7.51
CA VAL A 128 -1.49 -4.75 7.07
C VAL A 128 -1.26 -4.46 5.58
N ASN A 129 -2.27 -4.69 4.75
CA ASN A 129 -2.18 -4.41 3.33
C ASN A 129 -2.08 -2.89 3.06
N ALA A 130 -2.87 -2.07 3.77
CA ALA A 130 -2.85 -0.62 3.66
C ALA A 130 -1.53 0.00 4.18
N LEU A 131 -0.97 -0.54 5.27
CA LEU A 131 0.31 -0.12 5.87
C LEU A 131 1.49 -0.21 4.88
N TYR A 132 1.45 -1.13 3.93
CA TYR A 132 2.45 -1.19 2.86
C TYR A 132 2.57 0.13 2.10
N TRP A 133 1.44 0.73 1.81
CA TRP A 133 1.41 1.96 1.04
C TRP A 133 1.72 3.20 1.88
N SER A 134 1.38 3.22 3.17
CA SER A 134 1.71 4.35 4.03
C SER A 134 3.23 4.47 4.26
N VAL A 135 3.90 3.35 4.52
CA VAL A 135 5.37 3.29 4.75
C VAL A 135 6.16 3.36 3.43
N GLY A 136 5.63 2.80 2.35
CA GLY A 136 6.27 2.83 1.03
C GLY A 136 6.45 4.22 0.44
N TYR A 137 5.61 5.19 0.84
CA TYR A 137 5.77 6.61 0.50
C TYR A 137 6.79 7.33 1.38
N SER A 138 7.13 6.76 2.53
CA SER A 138 8.24 7.27 3.30
C SER A 138 9.53 6.86 2.58
N SER A 139 10.35 7.83 2.22
CA SER A 139 11.70 7.81 1.65
C SER A 139 12.47 6.48 1.80
N PRO A 140 13.49 6.20 0.97
CA PRO A 140 14.50 5.13 1.17
C PRO A 140 15.08 5.03 2.59
N ARG A 141 14.99 6.11 3.37
CA ARG A 141 15.33 6.16 4.80
C ARG A 141 14.48 5.24 5.69
N ALA A 142 13.23 4.92 5.31
CA ALA A 142 12.39 4.04 6.13
C ALA A 142 13.00 2.64 6.36
N ARG A 143 13.81 2.13 5.42
CA ARG A 143 14.57 0.88 5.61
C ARG A 143 15.73 1.04 6.58
N GLY A 144 16.37 2.20 6.64
CA GLY A 144 17.45 2.51 7.59
C GLY A 144 16.99 2.55 9.04
N TYR A 145 15.74 2.97 9.30
CA TYR A 145 15.20 3.05 10.66
C TYR A 145 15.01 1.69 11.37
N LEU A 146 15.06 0.58 10.63
CA LEU A 146 15.04 -0.76 11.23
C LEU A 146 16.39 -1.12 11.87
N LEU A 147 17.48 -0.65 11.29
CA LEU A 147 18.85 -1.10 11.60
C LEU A 147 19.66 -0.10 12.43
N GLU A 148 19.25 1.17 12.47
CA GLU A 148 19.97 2.20 13.18
C GLU A 148 19.28 2.55 14.50
N ASP A 149 20.08 2.68 15.57
CA ASP A 149 19.77 3.55 16.70
C ASP A 149 19.77 4.99 16.17
N ALA A 150 18.74 5.34 15.39
CA ALA A 150 18.60 6.65 14.79
C ALA A 150 18.57 7.67 15.93
N VAL A 151 19.61 8.45 16.06
CA VAL A 151 19.64 9.63 16.92
C VAL A 151 18.51 10.53 16.43
N PRO A 152 17.52 10.87 17.29
CA PRO A 152 16.42 11.75 16.91
C PRO A 152 17.01 13.08 16.42
N ASP A 153 16.53 13.60 15.29
CA ASP A 153 16.83 14.97 14.91
C ASP A 153 16.26 15.89 16.01
N PRO A 154 17.07 16.66 16.73
CA PRO A 154 16.60 17.53 17.81
C PRO A 154 15.58 18.60 17.38
N ALA A 155 15.37 18.78 16.07
CA ALA A 155 14.35 19.68 15.51
C ALA A 155 12.95 19.04 15.40
N GLU A 156 12.81 17.71 15.54
CA GLU A 156 11.54 16.98 15.54
C GLU A 156 10.99 16.86 16.97
N SER A 157 10.73 17.97 17.65
CA SER A 157 10.20 18.00 19.00
C SER A 157 8.67 17.99 19.01
N GLU A 158 8.11 17.16 19.86
CA GLU A 158 6.69 16.92 20.17
C GLU A 158 6.00 15.86 19.32
N GLY A 159 6.44 14.59 19.41
CA GLY A 159 5.74 13.45 18.81
C GLY A 159 6.65 12.20 18.72
N GLU A 160 6.05 11.09 18.35
CA GLU A 160 6.77 9.88 18.07
C GLU A 160 7.67 10.08 16.83
N THR A 161 8.95 9.73 16.94
CA THR A 161 9.88 9.83 15.82
C THR A 161 9.55 8.84 14.71
N PRO A 162 9.97 9.09 13.45
CA PRO A 162 9.83 8.14 12.35
C PRO A 162 10.33 6.73 12.69
N GLY A 163 11.47 6.64 13.33
CA GLY A 163 12.06 5.36 13.76
C GLY A 163 11.20 4.63 14.80
N GLU A 164 10.62 5.34 15.75
CA GLU A 164 9.70 4.75 16.75
C GLU A 164 8.43 4.24 16.11
N THR A 165 7.82 5.00 15.18
CA THR A 165 6.66 4.56 14.43
C THR A 165 6.93 3.25 13.68
N ILE A 166 8.08 3.13 12.99
CA ILE A 166 8.47 1.93 12.27
C ILE A 166 8.74 0.76 13.23
N ARG A 167 9.46 0.99 14.34
CA ARG A 167 9.70 -0.06 15.35
C ARG A 167 8.40 -0.58 15.96
N ARG A 168 7.47 0.32 16.30
CA ARG A 168 6.15 -0.04 16.82
C ARG A 168 5.34 -0.85 15.80
N LEU A 169 5.39 -0.46 14.52
CA LEU A 169 4.75 -1.19 13.43
C LEU A 169 5.25 -2.63 13.38
N HIS A 170 6.58 -2.83 13.35
CA HIS A 170 7.15 -4.18 13.27
C HIS A 170 6.87 -5.01 14.52
N ALA A 171 6.96 -4.40 15.71
CA ALA A 171 6.61 -5.07 16.96
C ALA A 171 5.16 -5.57 16.92
N LYS A 172 4.22 -4.70 16.51
CA LYS A 172 2.80 -5.05 16.44
C LYS A 172 2.51 -6.13 15.40
N MET A 173 3.14 -6.07 14.23
CA MET A 173 3.02 -7.13 13.23
C MET A 173 3.53 -8.48 13.74
N LEU A 174 4.67 -8.51 14.42
CA LEU A 174 5.21 -9.74 15.02
C LEU A 174 4.26 -10.29 16.09
N GLU A 175 3.76 -9.44 16.98
CA GLU A 175 2.80 -9.85 18.02
C GLU A 175 1.54 -10.46 17.41
N GLU A 176 0.94 -9.82 16.42
CA GLU A 176 -0.26 -10.33 15.76
C GLU A 176 0.05 -11.63 15.01
N PHE A 177 1.18 -11.75 14.31
CA PHE A 177 1.54 -12.97 13.62
C PHE A 177 1.67 -14.17 14.57
N VAL A 178 2.30 -13.97 15.72
CA VAL A 178 2.52 -15.03 16.72
C VAL A 178 1.22 -15.39 17.42
N ARG A 179 0.46 -14.39 17.88
CA ARG A 179 -0.69 -14.60 18.77
C ARG A 179 -2.02 -14.85 18.05
N ASN A 180 -2.19 -14.25 16.86
CA ASN A 180 -3.45 -14.36 16.13
C ASN A 180 -3.43 -15.60 15.22
N PRO A 181 -4.35 -16.57 15.38
CA PRO A 181 -4.40 -17.78 14.57
C PRO A 181 -5.09 -17.56 13.22
N ASP A 182 -5.72 -16.41 12.98
CA ASP A 182 -6.46 -16.16 11.75
C ASP A 182 -5.56 -16.23 10.51
N LEU A 183 -6.01 -16.99 9.52
CA LEU A 183 -5.24 -17.28 8.32
C LEU A 183 -5.00 -16.03 7.46
N HIS A 184 -6.00 -15.15 7.33
CA HIS A 184 -5.89 -13.95 6.49
C HIS A 184 -4.94 -12.95 7.13
N VAL A 185 -5.00 -12.78 8.45
CA VAL A 185 -4.05 -11.94 9.20
C VAL A 185 -2.62 -12.45 9.00
N ARG A 186 -2.39 -13.75 9.21
CA ARG A 186 -1.07 -14.35 9.04
C ARG A 186 -0.57 -14.27 7.60
N ARG A 187 -1.41 -14.51 6.59
CA ARG A 187 -1.03 -14.37 5.18
C ARG A 187 -0.60 -12.94 4.87
N SER A 188 -1.35 -11.94 5.32
CA SER A 188 -1.01 -10.52 5.10
C SER A 188 0.32 -10.16 5.75
N ILE A 189 0.54 -10.57 7.01
CA ILE A 189 1.77 -10.26 7.75
C ILE A 189 2.97 -11.03 7.20
N SER A 190 2.81 -12.29 6.77
CA SER A 190 3.92 -13.14 6.28
C SER A 190 4.74 -12.49 5.18
N THR A 191 4.13 -11.60 4.39
CA THR A 191 4.81 -10.85 3.32
C THR A 191 5.69 -9.71 3.84
N ARG A 192 5.64 -9.42 5.15
CA ARG A 192 6.32 -8.31 5.84
C ARG A 192 7.33 -8.78 6.88
N LEU A 193 7.44 -10.09 7.10
CA LEU A 193 8.42 -10.64 8.02
C LEU A 193 9.84 -10.47 7.45
N HIS A 194 10.76 -10.11 8.34
CA HIS A 194 12.18 -10.00 8.07
C HIS A 194 12.96 -11.07 8.85
N LYS A 195 14.25 -11.21 8.56
CA LYS A 195 15.11 -12.10 9.35
C LYS A 195 15.19 -11.62 10.79
N PRO A 196 15.30 -12.52 11.78
CA PRO A 196 15.41 -12.12 13.19
C PRO A 196 16.51 -11.11 13.48
N ASP A 197 17.66 -11.22 12.80
CA ASP A 197 18.78 -10.30 12.94
C ASP A 197 18.50 -8.88 12.42
N ASP A 198 17.50 -8.73 11.54
CA ASP A 198 17.07 -7.42 11.01
C ASP A 198 16.19 -6.65 12.02
N TYR A 199 15.82 -7.29 13.14
CA TYR A 199 15.03 -6.65 14.20
C TYR A 199 15.92 -6.16 15.36
N PRO A 200 15.47 -5.11 16.07
CA PRO A 200 16.12 -4.68 17.29
C PRO A 200 16.25 -5.84 18.32
N PRO A 201 17.28 -5.84 19.19
CA PRO A 201 17.55 -6.98 20.09
C PRO A 201 16.36 -7.43 20.93
N HIS A 202 15.53 -6.48 21.40
CA HIS A 202 14.35 -6.79 22.22
C HIS A 202 13.19 -7.48 21.46
N LEU A 203 13.19 -7.44 20.10
CA LEU A 203 12.18 -8.10 19.27
C LEU A 203 12.68 -9.43 18.67
N ARG A 204 13.97 -9.76 18.76
CA ARG A 204 14.57 -10.94 18.12
C ARG A 204 13.93 -12.25 18.57
N THR A 205 13.67 -12.41 19.86
CA THR A 205 13.01 -13.60 20.38
C THR A 205 11.62 -13.79 19.77
N LEU A 206 10.86 -12.71 19.65
CA LEU A 206 9.53 -12.74 19.02
C LEU A 206 9.63 -13.00 17.51
N ALA A 207 10.65 -12.46 16.86
CA ALA A 207 10.92 -12.69 15.44
C ALA A 207 11.33 -14.15 15.15
N GLU A 208 12.13 -14.77 16.04
CA GLU A 208 12.45 -16.21 15.94
C GLU A 208 11.21 -17.10 16.12
N GLU A 209 10.32 -16.74 17.04
CA GLU A 209 9.05 -17.44 17.21
C GLU A 209 8.17 -17.30 15.96
N ALA A 210 8.07 -16.08 15.41
CA ALA A 210 7.33 -15.84 14.16
C ALA A 210 7.91 -16.65 13.00
N ARG A 211 9.26 -16.71 12.88
CA ARG A 211 9.96 -17.52 11.89
C ARG A 211 9.61 -19.01 12.03
N ARG A 212 9.68 -19.55 13.25
CA ARG A 212 9.35 -20.95 13.53
C ARG A 212 7.90 -21.26 13.10
N ILE A 213 6.94 -20.45 13.54
CA ILE A 213 5.53 -20.60 13.18
C ILE A 213 5.35 -20.55 11.66
N ALA A 214 6.03 -19.62 10.97
CA ALA A 214 5.89 -19.46 9.53
C ALA A 214 6.45 -20.64 8.73
N LEU A 215 7.61 -21.18 9.12
CA LEU A 215 8.23 -22.34 8.47
C LEU A 215 7.47 -23.64 8.69
N GLU A 216 6.83 -23.81 9.86
CA GLU A 216 6.04 -24.98 10.23
C GLU A 216 4.56 -24.86 9.85
N HIS A 217 4.15 -23.74 9.25
CA HIS A 217 2.74 -23.45 9.00
C HIS A 217 2.13 -24.43 7.97
N SER A 218 0.90 -24.90 8.22
CA SER A 218 0.19 -25.80 7.30
C SER A 218 -0.19 -25.11 5.97
N ASP A 219 -0.41 -23.80 5.99
CA ASP A 219 -0.70 -23.01 4.80
C ASP A 219 0.55 -22.85 3.92
N GLU A 220 0.44 -23.28 2.67
CA GLU A 220 1.54 -23.30 1.71
C GLU A 220 2.05 -21.90 1.35
N PHE A 221 1.17 -20.90 1.28
CA PHE A 221 1.56 -19.53 0.98
C PHE A 221 2.45 -18.96 2.09
N ILE A 222 2.06 -19.13 3.36
CA ILE A 222 2.84 -18.64 4.51
C ILE A 222 4.18 -19.36 4.56
N ARG A 223 4.18 -20.68 4.41
CA ARG A 223 5.41 -21.48 4.43
C ARG A 223 6.35 -21.10 3.27
N GLY A 224 5.85 -21.00 2.05
CA GLY A 224 6.66 -20.59 0.89
C GLY A 224 7.25 -19.20 1.03
N ARG A 225 6.50 -18.24 1.62
CA ARG A 225 7.05 -16.90 1.95
C ARG A 225 8.15 -16.97 3.00
N ALA A 226 7.98 -17.79 4.04
CA ALA A 226 9.01 -17.99 5.06
C ALA A 226 10.27 -18.63 4.48
N GLU A 227 10.13 -19.65 3.64
CA GLU A 227 11.26 -20.29 2.95
C GLU A 227 12.05 -19.27 2.11
N MET A 228 11.37 -18.42 1.33
CA MET A 228 12.01 -17.37 0.56
C MET A 228 12.73 -16.32 1.42
N THR A 229 12.24 -16.07 2.63
CA THR A 229 12.78 -15.04 3.53
C THR A 229 13.95 -15.56 4.35
N TYR A 230 13.84 -16.79 4.87
CA TYR A 230 14.73 -17.32 5.91
C TYR A 230 15.73 -18.35 5.42
N LEU A 231 15.41 -19.08 4.34
CA LEU A 231 16.31 -20.09 3.82
C LEU A 231 17.31 -19.49 2.80
N PRO A 232 18.54 -20.03 2.72
CA PRO A 232 19.47 -19.61 1.69
C PRO A 232 18.86 -19.91 0.32
N ARG A 233 18.91 -18.93 -0.58
CA ARG A 233 18.50 -19.15 -1.97
C ARG A 233 19.41 -20.19 -2.60
N PRO A 234 18.88 -21.22 -3.27
CA PRO A 234 19.71 -22.11 -4.07
C PRO A 234 20.51 -21.25 -5.07
N ASP A 235 21.78 -21.60 -5.21
CA ASP A 235 22.70 -20.82 -6.06
C ASP A 235 22.13 -20.70 -7.48
N THR A 236 21.63 -19.53 -7.84
CA THR A 236 20.97 -19.27 -9.11
C THR A 236 21.91 -19.53 -10.30
N LYS A 237 23.24 -19.54 -10.08
CA LYS A 237 24.24 -19.90 -11.09
C LYS A 237 24.09 -21.35 -11.56
N VAL A 238 23.65 -22.26 -10.68
CA VAL A 238 23.45 -23.69 -11.03
C VAL A 238 22.19 -23.89 -11.88
N LEU A 239 21.14 -23.10 -11.62
CA LEU A 239 19.89 -23.20 -12.39
C LEU A 239 20.03 -22.66 -13.82
N PHE A 240 20.81 -21.61 -14.04
CA PHE A 240 21.03 -21.06 -15.39
C PHE A 240 22.04 -21.87 -16.21
N SER A 241 22.96 -22.60 -15.58
CA SER A 241 23.88 -23.49 -16.28
C SER A 241 23.23 -24.80 -16.74
N ALA A 242 22.07 -25.18 -16.18
CA ALA A 242 21.33 -26.37 -16.55
C ALA A 242 20.27 -26.14 -17.65
N LEU A 243 20.04 -24.89 -18.05
CA LEU A 243 19.16 -24.61 -19.19
C LEU A 243 19.93 -24.90 -20.49
N PRO A 244 19.39 -25.77 -21.37
CA PRO A 244 20.03 -25.99 -22.66
C PRO A 244 20.13 -24.64 -23.39
N HIS A 245 21.34 -24.31 -23.82
CA HIS A 245 21.56 -23.16 -24.70
C HIS A 245 20.58 -23.26 -25.87
N ARG A 246 19.65 -22.33 -25.95
CA ARG A 246 18.79 -22.19 -27.11
C ARG A 246 19.74 -21.81 -28.24
N GLU A 247 20.05 -22.77 -29.12
CA GLU A 247 20.79 -22.47 -30.34
C GLU A 247 20.09 -21.29 -31.01
N THR A 248 20.80 -20.19 -31.13
CA THR A 248 20.38 -19.06 -31.95
C THR A 248 20.27 -19.60 -33.35
N ARG A 249 19.06 -19.74 -33.85
CA ARG A 249 18.76 -20.05 -35.22
C ARG A 249 19.49 -18.98 -36.03
N GLY A 250 20.43 -19.44 -36.89
CA GLY A 250 21.25 -18.57 -37.72
C GLY A 250 20.35 -17.60 -38.50
N ASP A 251 20.78 -16.37 -38.51
CA ASP A 251 20.21 -15.31 -39.33
C ASP A 251 20.37 -15.77 -40.81
N ASP A 252 19.25 -16.20 -41.40
CA ASP A 252 19.18 -16.32 -42.87
C ASP A 252 19.27 -14.90 -43.43
N GLU A 253 20.42 -14.58 -44.00
CA GLU A 253 20.59 -13.36 -44.80
C GLU A 253 19.56 -13.36 -45.92
N PRO A 254 18.85 -12.27 -46.18
CA PRO A 254 18.01 -12.15 -47.36
C PRO A 254 18.93 -11.97 -48.60
N GLU A 255 18.94 -12.98 -49.44
CA GLU A 255 19.54 -12.90 -50.77
C GLU A 255 18.92 -11.76 -51.61
N GLY A 256 19.80 -11.05 -52.26
CA GLY A 256 19.78 -10.05 -53.31
C GLY A 256 18.45 -9.71 -53.99
N GLU A 257 18.17 -8.40 -54.02
CA GLU A 257 17.29 -7.76 -54.99
C GLU A 257 17.87 -7.97 -56.41
N PRO A 258 17.05 -8.37 -57.40
CA PRO A 258 17.46 -8.31 -58.79
C PRO A 258 17.26 -6.90 -59.35
N ASP A 259 18.34 -6.33 -59.90
CA ASP A 259 18.32 -5.19 -60.80
C ASP A 259 17.28 -5.39 -61.92
N HIS A 260 16.42 -4.43 -62.12
CA HIS A 260 15.62 -4.29 -63.34
C HIS A 260 15.96 -2.98 -64.05
N PRO A 261 16.06 -3.04 -65.41
CA PRO A 261 16.48 -1.95 -66.26
C PRO A 261 15.49 -0.79 -66.39
#